data_fc5b03ef0ce9f36fa4dbc0a98085d26c
#
_entry.id   fc5b03ef0ce9f36fa4dbc0a98085d26c
#
_cell.length_a   1.000
_cell.length_b   1.000
_cell.length_c   1.000
_cell.angle_alpha   90.00
_cell.angle_beta   90.00
_cell.angle_gamma   90.00
#
_symmetry.space_group_name_H-M   'P 1'
#
loop_
_entity.id
_entity.type
_entity.pdbx_description
1 polymer ?
#
loop_
_entity_poly.entity_id
_entity_poly.type
_entity_poly.pdbx_seq_one_letter_code
_entity_poly.pdbx_strand_id
1 'polypeptide(L)'
;MFESLTEKLTSALRNLRGVGRLTEENMADALKEVRTALLAADVHFKVAREFVERVQAQCAGQAVIQSVTPGQQVIKIIHDELVKLLGEGTTQLSPARPLKVLMVGLHGSGKTTSTAKLGRLLKKRGYRPLVAACDIHRPAAIDQLEILAKQEELGFHADRASRDVTAIGAAALAAAQAAGQDCIIFDTAGRLQIDQELIEEVKRLRAQAQPDEALLVADRSEEHTSELQSLRHLVCRLLLEK
;
A
#
# COMPACT_ATOMS: atom_id res chain seq x y z
N MET A 1 14.10 11.88 2.63
CA MET A 1 13.02 11.83 3.65
C MET A 1 13.18 10.66 4.62
N PHE A 2 13.33 9.40 4.17
CA PHE A 2 13.57 8.27 5.11
C PHE A 2 14.87 8.39 5.92
N GLU A 3 15.94 8.95 5.35
CA GLU A 3 17.17 9.24 6.08
C GLU A 3 16.89 10.24 7.22
N SER A 4 16.19 11.33 6.94
CA SER A 4 15.81 12.34 7.93
C SER A 4 14.87 11.77 9.02
N LEU A 5 13.93 10.90 8.69
CA LEU A 5 13.08 10.22 9.68
C LEU A 5 13.91 9.26 10.54
N THR A 6 14.78 8.47 9.90
CA THR A 6 15.68 7.53 10.60
C THR A 6 16.62 8.28 11.52
N GLU A 7 17.20 9.40 11.08
CA GLU A 7 18.08 10.25 11.92
C GLU A 7 17.31 10.82 13.12
N LYS A 8 16.12 11.39 12.89
CA LYS A 8 15.29 11.97 13.97
C LYS A 8 14.85 10.90 14.98
N LEU A 9 14.39 9.74 14.50
CA LEU A 9 14.04 8.61 15.37
C LEU A 9 15.29 8.10 16.14
N THR A 10 16.42 7.95 15.46
CA THR A 10 17.66 7.53 16.09
C THR A 10 18.14 8.53 17.14
N SER A 11 17.99 9.85 16.88
CA SER A 11 18.31 10.90 17.86
C SER A 11 17.41 10.85 19.06
N ALA A 12 16.09 10.76 18.88
CA ALA A 12 15.10 10.62 19.95
C ALA A 12 15.39 9.38 20.84
N LEU A 13 15.75 8.26 20.20
CA LEU A 13 16.04 7.00 20.89
C LEU A 13 17.44 6.96 21.53
N ARG A 14 18.40 7.78 21.04
CA ARG A 14 19.75 7.87 21.62
C ARG A 14 19.70 8.41 23.03
N ASN A 15 18.82 9.37 23.30
CA ASN A 15 18.61 9.96 24.62
C ASN A 15 18.12 8.90 25.64
N LEU A 16 17.43 7.85 25.18
CA LEU A 16 16.99 6.73 26.03
C LEU A 16 18.09 5.68 26.27
N ARG A 17 19.06 5.53 25.37
CA ARG A 17 20.13 4.51 25.48
C ARG A 17 21.11 4.75 26.63
N GLY A 18 21.31 6.02 27.06
CA GLY A 18 22.26 6.42 28.08
C GLY A 18 21.66 6.54 29.48
N VAL A 19 20.35 6.36 29.65
CA VAL A 19 19.66 6.58 30.92
C VAL A 19 19.63 5.29 31.72
N GLY A 20 20.39 5.27 32.83
CA GLY A 20 20.46 4.11 33.73
C GLY A 20 19.14 3.86 34.48
N ARG A 21 18.22 4.83 34.51
CA ARG A 21 16.91 4.73 35.16
C ARG A 21 15.88 5.45 34.28
N LEU A 22 14.87 4.72 33.80
CA LEU A 22 13.77 5.28 33.04
C LEU A 22 12.83 6.00 34.03
N THR A 23 12.62 7.31 33.80
CA THR A 23 11.60 8.09 34.51
C THR A 23 10.43 8.37 33.55
N GLU A 24 9.24 8.62 34.09
CA GLU A 24 8.09 8.99 33.26
C GLU A 24 8.37 10.24 32.42
N GLU A 25 9.16 11.16 32.93
CA GLU A 25 9.53 12.41 32.30
C GLU A 25 10.41 12.19 31.06
N ASN A 26 11.52 11.44 31.17
CA ASN A 26 12.40 11.15 30.02
C ASN A 26 11.72 10.28 28.96
N MET A 27 10.78 9.43 29.37
CA MET A 27 9.95 8.64 28.44
C MET A 27 8.97 9.56 27.68
N ALA A 28 8.30 10.48 28.40
CA ALA A 28 7.37 11.43 27.77
C ALA A 28 8.07 12.32 26.76
N ASP A 29 9.27 12.82 27.08
CA ASP A 29 10.07 13.64 26.18
C ASP A 29 10.50 12.87 24.92
N ALA A 30 10.99 11.66 25.07
CA ALA A 30 11.36 10.82 23.93
C ALA A 30 10.16 10.48 23.03
N LEU A 31 9.00 10.17 23.61
CA LEU A 31 7.77 9.91 22.85
C LEU A 31 7.25 11.17 22.14
N LYS A 32 7.45 12.36 22.72
CA LYS A 32 7.15 13.63 22.07
C LYS A 32 8.05 13.87 20.85
N GLU A 33 9.35 13.56 20.97
CA GLU A 33 10.28 13.64 19.83
C GLU A 33 9.92 12.65 18.75
N VAL A 34 9.58 11.39 19.09
CA VAL A 34 9.11 10.36 18.13
C VAL A 34 7.84 10.83 17.43
N ARG A 35 6.86 11.38 18.15
CA ARG A 35 5.65 11.95 17.55
C ARG A 35 5.98 13.07 16.58
N THR A 36 6.87 13.98 16.95
CA THR A 36 7.30 15.09 16.09
C THR A 36 7.99 14.57 14.83
N ALA A 37 8.83 13.53 14.95
CA ALA A 37 9.48 12.90 13.81
C ALA A 37 8.46 12.25 12.85
N LEU A 38 7.44 11.56 13.37
CA LEU A 38 6.36 10.96 12.57
C LEU A 38 5.54 12.03 11.83
N LEU A 39 5.18 13.14 12.51
CA LEU A 39 4.45 14.25 11.89
C LEU A 39 5.29 14.96 10.82
N ALA A 40 6.61 15.12 11.06
CA ALA A 40 7.53 15.69 10.08
C ALA A 40 7.76 14.78 8.85
N ALA A 41 7.42 13.49 8.97
CA ALA A 41 7.39 12.52 7.88
C ALA A 41 5.97 12.37 7.29
N ASP A 42 5.10 13.37 7.46
CA ASP A 42 3.73 13.43 6.96
C ASP A 42 2.82 12.28 7.43
N VAL A 43 3.14 11.63 8.54
CA VAL A 43 2.24 10.66 9.14
C VAL A 43 1.00 11.39 9.68
N HIS A 44 -0.18 10.92 9.32
CA HIS A 44 -1.43 11.54 9.73
C HIS A 44 -1.52 11.66 11.26
N PHE A 45 -1.92 12.84 11.76
CA PHE A 45 -1.94 13.20 13.18
C PHE A 45 -2.61 12.14 14.09
N LYS A 46 -3.75 11.60 13.66
CA LYS A 46 -4.48 10.59 14.42
C LYS A 46 -3.66 9.31 14.57
N VAL A 47 -2.98 8.88 13.50
CA VAL A 47 -2.13 7.68 13.49
C VAL A 47 -0.91 7.88 14.40
N ALA A 48 -0.24 9.05 14.31
CA ALA A 48 0.91 9.36 15.16
C ALA A 48 0.52 9.43 16.64
N ARG A 49 -0.67 9.96 16.96
CA ARG A 49 -1.19 10.01 18.32
C ARG A 49 -1.49 8.61 18.88
N GLU A 50 -2.25 7.81 18.14
CA GLU A 50 -2.60 6.45 18.55
C GLU A 50 -1.36 5.56 18.71
N PHE A 51 -0.35 5.76 17.87
CA PHE A 51 0.95 5.08 18.00
C PHE A 51 1.61 5.41 19.33
N VAL A 52 1.73 6.71 19.66
CA VAL A 52 2.36 7.15 20.93
C VAL A 52 1.58 6.65 22.14
N GLU A 53 0.25 6.70 22.12
CA GLU A 53 -0.61 6.20 23.19
C GLU A 53 -0.39 4.68 23.42
N ARG A 54 -0.27 3.88 22.35
CA ARG A 54 0.01 2.43 22.46
C ARG A 54 1.40 2.15 23.03
N VAL A 55 2.42 2.87 22.55
CA VAL A 55 3.79 2.73 23.10
C VAL A 55 3.83 3.11 24.57
N GLN A 56 3.19 4.21 24.95
CA GLN A 56 3.14 4.68 26.33
C GLN A 56 2.46 3.65 27.25
N ALA A 57 1.33 3.08 26.83
CA ALA A 57 0.62 2.05 27.57
C ALA A 57 1.48 0.79 27.82
N GLN A 58 2.26 0.37 26.81
CA GLN A 58 3.17 -0.78 26.96
C GLN A 58 4.38 -0.46 27.82
N CYS A 59 4.90 0.76 27.76
CA CYS A 59 6.03 1.20 28.59
C CYS A 59 5.66 1.37 30.07
N ALA A 60 4.40 1.63 30.40
CA ALA A 60 3.91 1.73 31.79
C ALA A 60 3.86 0.38 32.50
N GLY A 61 4.09 -0.73 31.78
CA GLY A 61 4.12 -2.07 32.41
C GLY A 61 5.30 -2.27 33.37
N GLN A 62 5.07 -2.95 34.48
CA GLN A 62 6.09 -3.22 35.52
C GLN A 62 7.35 -3.91 34.98
N ALA A 63 7.22 -4.76 33.95
CA ALA A 63 8.34 -5.45 33.34
C ALA A 63 9.37 -4.51 32.67
N VAL A 64 8.94 -3.35 32.17
CA VAL A 64 9.80 -2.33 31.55
C VAL A 64 10.50 -1.52 32.65
N ILE A 65 9.78 -1.12 33.70
CA ILE A 65 10.28 -0.29 34.79
C ILE A 65 11.31 -1.06 35.63
N GLN A 66 11.15 -2.36 35.82
CA GLN A 66 12.04 -3.23 36.61
C GLN A 66 13.18 -3.86 35.79
N SER A 67 13.28 -3.56 34.48
CA SER A 67 14.32 -4.10 33.63
C SER A 67 15.69 -3.56 33.93
N VAL A 68 16.72 -4.39 33.77
CA VAL A 68 18.14 -3.99 33.87
C VAL A 68 18.54 -3.00 32.74
N THR A 69 17.79 -3.01 31.62
CA THR A 69 18.02 -2.13 30.48
C THR A 69 16.70 -1.50 29.97
N PRO A 70 16.08 -0.63 30.78
CA PRO A 70 14.74 -0.11 30.45
C PRO A 70 14.70 0.69 29.15
N GLY A 71 15.74 1.46 28.84
CA GLY A 71 15.83 2.21 27.57
C GLY A 71 15.86 1.31 26.35
N GLN A 72 16.51 0.15 26.42
CA GLN A 72 16.51 -0.81 25.30
C GLN A 72 15.14 -1.47 25.12
N GLN A 73 14.40 -1.69 26.19
CA GLN A 73 13.05 -2.22 26.12
C GLN A 73 12.08 -1.24 25.47
N VAL A 74 12.17 0.06 25.81
CA VAL A 74 11.37 1.10 25.17
C VAL A 74 11.66 1.16 23.66
N ILE A 75 12.95 1.09 23.26
CA ILE A 75 13.33 1.05 21.85
C ILE A 75 12.72 -0.16 21.14
N LYS A 76 12.74 -1.33 21.78
CA LYS A 76 12.12 -2.54 21.25
C LYS A 76 10.61 -2.38 21.10
N ILE A 77 9.92 -1.84 22.09
CA ILE A 77 8.47 -1.57 22.04
C ILE A 77 8.14 -0.63 20.87
N ILE A 78 8.91 0.46 20.71
CA ILE A 78 8.74 1.39 19.60
C ILE A 78 8.94 0.69 18.25
N HIS A 79 9.99 -0.14 18.14
CA HIS A 79 10.24 -0.92 16.92
C HIS A 79 9.07 -1.87 16.62
N ASP A 80 8.64 -2.64 17.60
CA ASP A 80 7.57 -3.63 17.43
C ASP A 80 6.24 -2.95 17.07
N GLU A 81 5.93 -1.79 17.67
CA GLU A 81 4.75 -0.99 17.31
C GLU A 81 4.86 -0.36 15.91
N LEU A 82 6.06 0.03 15.45
CA LEU A 82 6.28 0.48 14.07
C LEU A 82 6.04 -0.67 13.09
N VAL A 83 6.54 -1.87 13.39
CA VAL A 83 6.29 -3.06 12.57
C VAL A 83 4.79 -3.34 12.47
N LYS A 84 4.06 -3.30 13.58
CA LYS A 84 2.59 -3.45 13.58
C LYS A 84 1.89 -2.37 12.77
N LEU A 85 2.34 -1.12 12.88
CA LEU A 85 1.79 0.00 12.12
C LEU A 85 1.98 -0.16 10.62
N LEU A 86 3.12 -0.72 10.20
CA LEU A 86 3.45 -1.01 8.80
C LEU A 86 2.77 -2.28 8.27
N GLY A 87 2.26 -3.12 9.16
CA GLY A 87 1.63 -4.39 8.86
C GLY A 87 2.53 -5.58 9.18
N GLU A 88 2.05 -6.46 10.04
CA GLU A 88 2.75 -7.69 10.41
C GLU A 88 2.50 -8.78 9.34
N GLY A 89 3.57 -9.37 8.83
CA GLY A 89 3.55 -10.56 8.01
C GLY A 89 3.38 -10.33 6.51
N THR A 90 3.45 -11.42 5.77
CA THR A 90 3.20 -11.45 4.33
C THR A 90 1.73 -11.79 4.08
N THR A 91 0.98 -10.86 3.53
CA THR A 91 -0.38 -11.12 3.05
C THR A 91 -0.30 -11.99 1.79
N GLN A 92 -0.95 -13.15 1.81
CA GLN A 92 -1.10 -13.97 0.62
C GLN A 92 -2.29 -13.47 -0.19
N LEU A 93 -2.17 -13.53 -1.51
CA LEU A 93 -3.30 -13.25 -2.39
C LEU A 93 -4.41 -14.29 -2.18
N SER A 94 -5.63 -13.86 -2.40
CA SER A 94 -6.80 -14.76 -2.36
C SER A 94 -6.59 -15.99 -3.26
N PRO A 95 -6.92 -17.20 -2.80
CA PRO A 95 -6.87 -18.40 -3.63
C PRO A 95 -8.04 -18.52 -4.61
N ALA A 96 -8.87 -17.47 -4.75
CA ALA A 96 -10.06 -17.48 -5.60
C ALA A 96 -9.75 -17.85 -7.05
N ARG A 97 -10.70 -18.49 -7.70
CA ARG A 97 -10.71 -18.75 -9.14
C ARG A 97 -12.12 -18.54 -9.70
N PRO A 98 -12.34 -17.55 -10.56
CA PRO A 98 -11.34 -16.61 -11.07
C PRO A 98 -10.85 -15.62 -10.01
N LEU A 99 -9.54 -15.39 -9.94
CA LEU A 99 -8.94 -14.34 -9.11
C LEU A 99 -9.03 -13.00 -9.85
N LYS A 100 -9.61 -11.99 -9.22
CA LYS A 100 -9.76 -10.64 -9.78
C LYS A 100 -8.93 -9.66 -8.96
N VAL A 101 -7.97 -9.00 -9.60
CA VAL A 101 -7.03 -8.08 -8.95
C VAL A 101 -7.17 -6.69 -9.56
N LEU A 102 -7.33 -5.68 -8.72
CA LEU A 102 -7.36 -4.28 -9.12
C LEU A 102 -6.03 -3.61 -8.73
N MET A 103 -5.31 -3.07 -9.72
CA MET A 103 -4.07 -2.33 -9.48
C MET A 103 -4.39 -0.84 -9.32
N VAL A 104 -4.00 -0.25 -8.18
CA VAL A 104 -4.20 1.17 -7.88
C VAL A 104 -2.89 1.83 -7.46
N GLY A 105 -2.77 3.14 -7.61
CA GLY A 105 -1.57 3.89 -7.23
C GLY A 105 -1.39 5.18 -8.03
N LEU A 106 -0.42 6.00 -7.63
CA LEU A 106 -0.11 7.27 -8.28
C LEU A 106 0.47 7.09 -9.69
N HIS A 107 0.50 8.19 -10.44
CA HIS A 107 1.20 8.22 -11.73
C HIS A 107 2.69 7.95 -11.51
N GLY A 108 3.32 7.17 -12.39
CA GLY A 108 4.75 6.86 -12.26
C GLY A 108 5.08 5.74 -11.26
N SER A 109 4.17 5.35 -10.36
CA SER A 109 4.43 4.32 -9.34
C SER A 109 4.71 2.91 -9.91
N GLY A 110 4.64 2.73 -11.22
CA GLY A 110 4.97 1.45 -11.87
C GLY A 110 3.81 0.44 -11.93
N LYS A 111 2.53 0.88 -11.89
CA LYS A 111 1.36 -0.02 -11.96
C LYS A 111 1.40 -0.96 -13.16
N THR A 112 1.53 -0.42 -14.38
CA THR A 112 1.55 -1.21 -15.62
C THR A 112 2.66 -2.26 -15.61
N THR A 113 3.87 -1.87 -15.16
CA THR A 113 4.99 -2.81 -15.03
C THR A 113 4.72 -3.86 -13.95
N SER A 114 4.14 -3.46 -12.82
CA SER A 114 3.77 -4.37 -11.72
C SER A 114 2.65 -5.32 -12.12
N THR A 115 1.69 -4.86 -12.93
CA THR A 115 0.62 -5.67 -13.51
C THR A 115 1.20 -6.84 -14.32
N ALA A 116 2.14 -6.56 -15.22
CA ALA A 116 2.79 -7.61 -16.02
C ALA A 116 3.62 -8.58 -15.16
N LYS A 117 4.40 -8.05 -14.20
CA LYS A 117 5.18 -8.87 -13.26
C LYS A 117 4.30 -9.75 -12.38
N LEU A 118 3.17 -9.22 -11.89
CA LEU A 118 2.19 -9.99 -11.13
C LEU A 118 1.55 -11.08 -11.99
N GLY A 119 1.16 -10.75 -13.22
CA GLY A 119 0.66 -11.74 -14.18
C GLY A 119 1.62 -12.89 -14.40
N ARG A 120 2.91 -12.58 -14.63
CA ARG A 120 3.98 -13.60 -14.72
C ARG A 120 4.11 -14.44 -13.45
N LEU A 121 4.04 -13.81 -12.27
CA LEU A 121 4.11 -14.53 -10.99
C LEU A 121 2.93 -15.48 -10.82
N LEU A 122 1.71 -15.03 -11.14
CA LEU A 122 0.49 -15.83 -11.06
C LEU A 122 0.49 -16.97 -12.09
N LYS A 123 1.01 -16.71 -13.31
CA LYS A 123 1.22 -17.76 -14.33
C LYS A 123 2.15 -18.87 -13.79
N LYS A 124 3.25 -18.51 -13.10
CA LYS A 124 4.13 -19.48 -12.45
C LYS A 124 3.46 -20.26 -11.32
N ARG A 125 2.41 -19.70 -10.70
CA ARG A 125 1.58 -20.36 -9.68
C ARG A 125 0.43 -21.19 -10.28
N GLY A 126 0.39 -21.34 -11.60
CA GLY A 126 -0.60 -22.17 -12.29
C GLY A 126 -1.93 -21.48 -12.58
N TYR A 127 -1.98 -20.13 -12.52
CA TYR A 127 -3.09 -19.35 -13.05
C TYR A 127 -2.92 -19.10 -14.55
N ARG A 128 -4.02 -18.79 -15.22
CA ARG A 128 -4.07 -18.29 -16.60
C ARG A 128 -4.51 -16.83 -16.63
N PRO A 129 -3.56 -15.89 -16.44
CA PRO A 129 -3.89 -14.48 -16.23
C PRO A 129 -4.27 -13.79 -17.53
N LEU A 130 -5.28 -12.89 -17.47
CA LEU A 130 -5.55 -11.83 -18.40
C LEU A 130 -5.25 -10.50 -17.75
N VAL A 131 -4.56 -9.60 -18.46
CA VAL A 131 -4.37 -8.21 -18.06
C VAL A 131 -5.31 -7.31 -18.86
N ALA A 132 -6.07 -6.46 -18.17
CA ALA A 132 -7.04 -5.55 -18.75
C ALA A 132 -6.54 -4.11 -18.67
N ALA A 133 -6.42 -3.42 -19.81
CA ALA A 133 -5.99 -2.02 -19.88
C ALA A 133 -7.18 -1.10 -19.57
N CYS A 134 -7.26 -0.61 -18.33
CA CYS A 134 -8.27 0.32 -17.84
C CYS A 134 -7.74 1.77 -17.69
N ASP A 135 -6.52 2.08 -18.16
CA ASP A 135 -6.01 3.45 -18.26
C ASP A 135 -6.46 4.08 -19.58
N ILE A 136 -7.67 4.62 -19.61
CA ILE A 136 -8.27 5.25 -20.80
C ILE A 136 -7.70 6.63 -21.11
N HIS A 137 -6.95 7.23 -20.19
CA HIS A 137 -6.41 8.58 -20.32
C HIS A 137 -5.06 8.62 -21.03
N ARG A 138 -4.37 7.47 -21.13
CA ARG A 138 -3.03 7.36 -21.71
C ARG A 138 -2.95 6.23 -22.76
N PRO A 139 -3.16 6.53 -24.04
CA PRO A 139 -3.06 5.51 -25.10
C PRO A 139 -1.73 4.75 -25.08
N ALA A 140 -0.62 5.45 -24.81
CA ALA A 140 0.69 4.82 -24.72
C ALA A 140 0.81 3.79 -23.57
N ALA A 141 0.02 3.92 -22.49
CA ALA A 141 0.00 2.92 -21.41
C ALA A 141 -0.67 1.62 -21.87
N ILE A 142 -1.70 1.71 -22.71
CA ILE A 142 -2.35 0.55 -23.33
C ILE A 142 -1.35 -0.22 -24.20
N ASP A 143 -0.60 0.51 -25.06
CA ASP A 143 0.44 -0.08 -25.92
C ASP A 143 1.55 -0.73 -25.08
N GLN A 144 1.99 -0.06 -24.03
CA GLN A 144 2.99 -0.58 -23.11
C GLN A 144 2.51 -1.88 -22.44
N LEU A 145 1.28 -1.92 -21.93
CA LEU A 145 0.73 -3.11 -21.30
C LEU A 145 0.59 -4.26 -22.32
N GLU A 146 0.18 -3.95 -23.57
CA GLU A 146 0.09 -4.95 -24.63
C GLU A 146 1.44 -5.58 -24.96
N ILE A 147 2.50 -4.75 -25.08
CA ILE A 147 3.88 -5.24 -25.30
C ILE A 147 4.32 -6.15 -24.15
N LEU A 148 4.12 -5.71 -22.91
CA LEU A 148 4.49 -6.47 -21.72
C LEU A 148 3.69 -7.78 -21.61
N ALA A 149 2.39 -7.75 -21.93
CA ALA A 149 1.55 -8.94 -21.94
C ALA A 149 2.02 -9.97 -22.97
N LYS A 150 2.41 -9.52 -24.16
CA LYS A 150 3.00 -10.39 -25.20
C LYS A 150 4.33 -10.98 -24.76
N GLN A 151 5.20 -10.19 -24.16
CA GLN A 151 6.52 -10.65 -23.67
C GLN A 151 6.40 -11.73 -22.59
N GLU A 152 5.42 -11.61 -21.70
CA GLU A 152 5.19 -12.56 -20.61
C GLU A 152 4.16 -13.64 -20.98
N GLU A 153 3.68 -13.64 -22.24
CA GLU A 153 2.65 -14.56 -22.77
C GLU A 153 1.39 -14.60 -21.88
N LEU A 154 0.87 -13.43 -21.53
CA LEU A 154 -0.36 -13.24 -20.78
C LEU A 154 -1.52 -12.97 -21.74
N GLY A 155 -2.75 -13.27 -21.32
CA GLY A 155 -3.94 -12.77 -21.98
C GLY A 155 -3.98 -11.23 -21.88
N PHE A 156 -4.47 -10.57 -22.93
CA PHE A 156 -4.58 -9.11 -22.95
C PHE A 156 -5.97 -8.70 -23.44
N HIS A 157 -6.55 -7.71 -22.79
CA HIS A 157 -7.78 -7.07 -23.21
C HIS A 157 -7.67 -5.55 -23.14
N ALA A 158 -8.11 -4.87 -24.19
CA ALA A 158 -8.24 -3.42 -24.25
C ALA A 158 -9.36 -3.03 -25.19
N ASP A 159 -10.10 -1.99 -24.85
CA ASP A 159 -10.99 -1.28 -25.78
C ASP A 159 -10.48 0.15 -25.94
N ARG A 160 -9.85 0.42 -27.10
CA ARG A 160 -9.24 1.71 -27.41
C ARG A 160 -10.27 2.80 -27.80
N ALA A 161 -11.49 2.39 -28.11
CA ALA A 161 -12.57 3.30 -28.50
C ALA A 161 -13.41 3.74 -27.29
N SER A 162 -13.52 2.87 -26.30
CA SER A 162 -14.33 3.15 -25.11
C SER A 162 -13.67 4.20 -24.20
N ARG A 163 -14.49 5.05 -23.62
CA ARG A 163 -14.16 6.00 -22.55
C ARG A 163 -14.79 5.60 -21.22
N ASP A 164 -15.40 4.43 -21.15
CA ASP A 164 -16.04 3.91 -19.95
C ASP A 164 -15.25 2.72 -19.37
N VAL A 165 -14.57 2.95 -18.26
CA VAL A 165 -13.78 1.92 -17.57
C VAL A 165 -14.63 0.75 -17.07
N THR A 166 -15.91 0.98 -16.79
CA THR A 166 -16.84 -0.08 -16.34
C THR A 166 -17.21 -1.01 -17.49
N ALA A 167 -17.43 -0.46 -18.68
CA ALA A 167 -17.67 -1.23 -19.90
C ALA A 167 -16.43 -2.06 -20.27
N ILE A 168 -15.23 -1.47 -20.21
CA ILE A 168 -13.96 -2.17 -20.43
C ILE A 168 -13.79 -3.31 -19.43
N GLY A 169 -14.06 -3.05 -18.14
CA GLY A 169 -13.97 -4.07 -17.09
C GLY A 169 -14.93 -5.24 -17.32
N ALA A 170 -16.19 -4.95 -17.71
CA ALA A 170 -17.17 -5.97 -18.05
C ALA A 170 -16.76 -6.81 -19.27
N ALA A 171 -16.26 -6.15 -20.32
CA ALA A 171 -15.77 -6.82 -21.53
C ALA A 171 -14.53 -7.69 -21.23
N ALA A 172 -13.62 -7.22 -20.36
CA ALA A 172 -12.45 -7.99 -19.94
C ALA A 172 -12.86 -9.27 -19.18
N LEU A 173 -13.86 -9.17 -18.28
CA LEU A 173 -14.40 -10.33 -17.57
C LEU A 173 -15.00 -11.36 -18.54
N ALA A 174 -15.81 -10.91 -19.50
CA ALA A 174 -16.38 -11.77 -20.51
C ALA A 174 -15.32 -12.42 -21.42
N ALA A 175 -14.30 -11.64 -21.84
CA ALA A 175 -13.19 -12.14 -22.63
C ALA A 175 -12.37 -13.21 -21.87
N ALA A 176 -12.09 -12.97 -20.58
CA ALA A 176 -11.39 -13.93 -19.74
C ALA A 176 -12.16 -15.24 -19.60
N GLN A 177 -13.47 -15.16 -19.38
CA GLN A 177 -14.34 -16.32 -19.28
C GLN A 177 -14.38 -17.12 -20.60
N ALA A 178 -14.53 -16.41 -21.74
CA ALA A 178 -14.55 -17.05 -23.06
C ALA A 178 -13.23 -17.74 -23.40
N ALA A 179 -12.09 -17.16 -23.00
CA ALA A 179 -10.76 -17.74 -23.20
C ALA A 179 -10.37 -18.78 -22.12
N GLY A 180 -11.24 -19.06 -21.16
CA GLY A 180 -11.00 -19.99 -20.06
C GLY A 180 -9.89 -19.53 -19.12
N GLN A 181 -9.69 -18.22 -18.99
CA GLN A 181 -8.72 -17.63 -18.06
C GLN A 181 -9.31 -17.54 -16.66
N ASP A 182 -8.49 -17.80 -15.64
CA ASP A 182 -8.90 -17.92 -14.25
C ASP A 182 -8.26 -16.87 -13.34
N CYS A 183 -7.67 -15.84 -13.96
CA CYS A 183 -7.18 -14.66 -13.25
C CYS A 183 -7.31 -13.42 -14.15
N ILE A 184 -7.75 -12.29 -13.58
CA ILE A 184 -7.87 -11.03 -14.29
C ILE A 184 -7.21 -9.94 -13.45
N ILE A 185 -6.33 -9.15 -14.08
CA ILE A 185 -5.65 -8.03 -13.44
C ILE A 185 -6.03 -6.74 -14.17
N PHE A 186 -6.71 -5.84 -13.49
CA PHE A 186 -7.13 -4.54 -14.03
C PHE A 186 -6.03 -3.51 -13.77
N ASP A 187 -5.38 -3.02 -14.84
CA ASP A 187 -4.39 -1.93 -14.79
C ASP A 187 -5.10 -0.59 -14.92
N THR A 188 -5.17 0.19 -13.83
CA THR A 188 -5.91 1.44 -13.81
C THR A 188 -5.01 2.65 -14.05
N ALA A 189 -5.61 3.76 -14.44
CA ALA A 189 -4.94 5.04 -14.55
C ALA A 189 -4.36 5.49 -13.20
N GLY A 190 -3.28 6.27 -13.27
CA GLY A 190 -2.71 6.96 -12.11
C GLY A 190 -2.47 8.42 -12.43
N ARG A 191 -2.73 9.34 -11.50
CA ARG A 191 -2.44 10.76 -11.65
C ARG A 191 -1.58 11.30 -10.51
N LEU A 192 -0.93 12.45 -10.78
CA LEU A 192 -0.03 13.13 -9.83
C LEU A 192 -0.78 13.82 -8.69
N GLN A 193 -2.08 14.06 -8.83
CA GLN A 193 -2.93 14.74 -7.84
C GLN A 193 -4.18 13.93 -7.56
N ILE A 194 -4.80 14.17 -6.41
CA ILE A 194 -6.09 13.60 -6.02
C ILE A 194 -7.17 14.16 -6.96
N ASP A 195 -7.43 13.43 -8.03
CA ASP A 195 -8.49 13.75 -8.99
C ASP A 195 -9.74 12.97 -8.60
N GLN A 196 -10.77 13.68 -8.17
CA GLN A 196 -12.02 13.07 -7.72
C GLN A 196 -12.68 12.25 -8.83
N GLU A 197 -12.57 12.67 -10.09
CA GLU A 197 -13.13 11.94 -11.22
C GLU A 197 -12.48 10.55 -11.37
N LEU A 198 -11.15 10.50 -11.22
CA LEU A 198 -10.41 9.24 -11.31
C LEU A 198 -10.72 8.30 -10.14
N ILE A 199 -10.87 8.87 -8.94
CA ILE A 199 -11.30 8.10 -7.77
C ILE A 199 -12.67 7.48 -8.02
N GLU A 200 -13.60 8.24 -8.58
CA GLU A 200 -14.93 7.73 -8.92
C GLU A 200 -14.88 6.68 -10.06
N GLU A 201 -13.99 6.82 -11.04
CA GLU A 201 -13.76 5.79 -12.05
C GLU A 201 -13.30 4.47 -11.43
N VAL A 202 -12.30 4.53 -10.55
CA VAL A 202 -11.79 3.34 -9.83
C VAL A 202 -12.86 2.72 -8.94
N LYS A 203 -13.68 3.55 -8.26
CA LYS A 203 -14.80 3.06 -7.44
C LYS A 203 -15.86 2.36 -8.31
N ARG A 204 -16.22 2.95 -9.46
CA ARG A 204 -17.17 2.34 -10.40
C ARG A 204 -16.66 1.02 -10.94
N LEU A 205 -15.39 0.98 -11.39
CA LEU A 205 -14.76 -0.25 -11.85
C LEU A 205 -14.74 -1.32 -10.74
N ARG A 206 -14.40 -0.93 -9.50
CA ARG A 206 -14.43 -1.84 -8.36
C ARG A 206 -15.83 -2.38 -8.09
N ALA A 207 -16.85 -1.51 -8.08
CA ALA A 207 -18.23 -1.94 -7.86
C ALA A 207 -18.73 -2.92 -8.92
N GLN A 208 -18.33 -2.71 -10.18
CA GLN A 208 -18.70 -3.56 -11.32
C GLN A 208 -17.90 -4.87 -11.35
N ALA A 209 -16.57 -4.81 -11.23
CA ALA A 209 -15.69 -5.98 -11.34
C ALA A 209 -15.67 -6.83 -10.07
N GLN A 210 -15.98 -6.25 -8.90
CA GLN A 210 -15.91 -6.88 -7.58
C GLN A 210 -14.59 -7.64 -7.40
N PRO A 211 -13.43 -6.94 -7.40
CA PRO A 211 -12.13 -7.59 -7.27
C PRO A 211 -11.98 -8.26 -5.90
N ASP A 212 -11.34 -9.43 -5.89
CA ASP A 212 -10.98 -10.14 -4.65
C ASP A 212 -9.85 -9.43 -3.93
N GLU A 213 -8.96 -8.75 -4.69
CA GLU A 213 -7.80 -8.01 -4.18
C GLU A 213 -7.68 -6.63 -4.84
N ALA A 214 -7.34 -5.63 -4.03
CA ALA A 214 -6.92 -4.31 -4.51
C ALA A 214 -5.48 -4.04 -4.05
N LEU A 215 -4.56 -3.93 -5.00
CA LEU A 215 -3.13 -3.77 -4.72
C LEU A 215 -2.71 -2.33 -4.97
N LEU A 216 -2.24 -1.66 -3.91
CA LEU A 216 -1.63 -0.34 -4.01
C LEU A 216 -0.18 -0.48 -4.44
N VAL A 217 0.15 0.09 -5.59
CA VAL A 217 1.53 0.22 -6.07
C VAL A 217 2.05 1.59 -5.67
N ALA A 218 3.03 1.59 -4.76
CA ALA A 218 3.70 2.81 -4.30
C ALA A 218 5.17 2.78 -4.74
N ASP A 219 5.66 3.92 -5.25
CA ASP A 219 7.08 4.08 -5.54
C ASP A 219 7.81 4.52 -4.25
N ARG A 220 8.95 3.89 -3.99
CA ARG A 220 9.80 4.23 -2.84
C ARG A 220 10.42 5.62 -2.97
N SER A 221 10.61 6.12 -4.19
CA SER A 221 11.24 7.42 -4.47
C SER A 221 10.27 8.61 -4.41
N GLU A 222 8.96 8.39 -4.32
CA GLU A 222 8.00 9.48 -4.24
C GLU A 222 7.99 10.12 -2.85
N GLU A 223 8.35 11.41 -2.80
CA GLU A 223 8.46 12.18 -1.56
C GLU A 223 7.11 12.78 -1.11
N HIS A 224 6.06 12.68 -1.91
CA HIS A 224 4.72 13.23 -1.63
C HIS A 224 3.84 12.26 -0.83
N THR A 225 4.21 12.03 0.42
CA THR A 225 3.54 11.09 1.33
C THR A 225 2.14 11.51 1.75
N SER A 226 1.79 12.80 1.68
CA SER A 226 0.46 13.32 2.01
C SER A 226 -0.62 12.80 1.06
N GLU A 227 -0.30 12.66 -0.23
CA GLU A 227 -1.23 12.14 -1.24
C GLU A 227 -1.41 10.61 -1.13
N LEU A 228 -0.33 9.89 -0.78
CA LEU A 228 -0.37 8.46 -0.51
C LEU A 228 -1.21 8.13 0.74
N GLN A 229 -1.23 8.98 1.74
CA GLN A 229 -2.07 8.79 2.93
C GLN A 229 -3.56 8.88 2.61
N SER A 230 -3.98 9.74 1.70
CA SER A 230 -5.37 9.80 1.25
C SER A 230 -5.77 8.58 0.42
N LEU A 231 -4.87 8.08 -0.43
CA LEU A 231 -5.03 6.81 -1.16
C LEU A 231 -4.99 5.61 -0.21
N ARG A 232 -4.16 5.62 0.84
CA ARG A 232 -4.13 4.59 1.88
C ARG A 232 -5.44 4.55 2.68
N HIS A 233 -6.05 5.70 2.98
CA HIS A 233 -7.40 5.75 3.53
C HIS A 233 -8.43 5.16 2.55
N LEU A 234 -8.28 5.39 1.27
CA LEU A 234 -9.14 4.82 0.24
C LEU A 234 -8.93 3.30 0.11
N VAL A 235 -7.69 2.83 0.06
CA VAL A 235 -7.35 1.40 -0.10
C VAL A 235 -7.58 0.63 1.20
N CYS A 236 -7.21 1.17 2.37
CA CYS A 236 -7.53 0.55 3.66
C CYS A 236 -9.03 0.56 3.92
N ARG A 237 -9.76 1.64 3.56
CA ARG A 237 -11.21 1.67 3.65
C ARG A 237 -11.88 0.70 2.67
N LEU A 238 -11.30 0.53 1.48
CA LEU A 238 -11.71 -0.44 0.47
C LEU A 238 -11.44 -1.91 0.88
N LEU A 239 -10.46 -2.16 1.75
CA LEU A 239 -10.13 -3.49 2.30
C LEU A 239 -10.85 -3.78 3.62
N LEU A 240 -11.25 -2.75 4.39
CA LEU A 240 -11.87 -2.89 5.71
C LEU A 240 -13.40 -2.86 5.68
N GLU A 241 -14.03 -2.41 4.60
CA GLU A 241 -15.48 -2.52 4.42
C GLU A 241 -15.81 -3.88 3.74
N LYS A 242 -15.58 -4.97 4.49
CA LYS A 242 -16.24 -6.25 4.25
C LYS A 242 -17.45 -6.38 5.13
#